data_7f848a248d81a05d42bd6550fa4c8727
#
_entry.id   7f848a248d81a05d42bd6550fa4c8727
#
_cell.length_a   1.000
_cell.length_b   1.000
_cell.length_c   1.000
_cell.angle_alpha   90.00
_cell.angle_beta   90.00
_cell.angle_gamma   90.00
#
_symmetry.space_group_name_H-M   'P 1'
#
loop_
_entity.id
_entity.type
_entity.pdbx_description
1 polymer ?
#
loop_
_entity_poly.entity_id
_entity_poly.type
_entity_poly.pdbx_seq_one_letter_code
_entity_poly.pdbx_strand_id
1 'polypeptide(L)'
;MQLSEINLSDIEGFWTEPMAVREAAFETLRREDPIRFFPEAETEYLAAGPGYYALTKHADIVAASRQADLFQSGAGTNIPDLPPEFNEFFGSMINMDDPRHARLRKLVSAGFTPRMLQRNIEDVDAAAKTIVHRLQEAGPGCDFVTACAAWLPVKIICDMMGIPESQHEFVFDMTNIILSQGDPEFVPEGQNPLEAFLGAGAALAGLIDDIAGQADGSDGDTLTHALVNAEIDGDKLTREEIQSFFVLLCAAGNETTRNSISWGLTYLTANPEQRALRQLAMSSGKKSGGCDCPTLLQVNAYADICSGCNPCEDC
;
A
#
# COMPACT_ATOMS: atom_id res chain seq x y z
N MET A 1 -30.63 -7.21 0.32
CA MET A 1 -30.26 -6.61 -0.97
C MET A 1 -30.49 -7.64 -2.05
N GLN A 2 -31.05 -7.26 -3.21
CA GLN A 2 -31.22 -8.17 -4.34
C GLN A 2 -29.93 -8.20 -5.17
N LEU A 3 -29.64 -9.33 -5.80
CA LEU A 3 -28.41 -9.51 -6.59
C LEU A 3 -28.33 -8.50 -7.77
N SER A 4 -29.47 -8.13 -8.34
CA SER A 4 -29.57 -7.14 -9.43
C SER A 4 -29.27 -5.69 -9.02
N GLU A 5 -29.26 -5.41 -7.73
CA GLU A 5 -28.98 -4.07 -7.18
C GLU A 5 -27.49 -3.86 -6.90
N ILE A 6 -26.68 -4.93 -6.98
CA ILE A 6 -25.26 -4.88 -6.66
C ILE A 6 -24.46 -4.57 -7.93
N ASN A 7 -23.77 -3.43 -7.93
CA ASN A 7 -22.87 -3.02 -8.99
C ASN A 7 -21.52 -2.58 -8.41
N LEU A 8 -20.52 -3.48 -8.40
CA LEU A 8 -19.19 -3.17 -7.89
C LEU A 8 -18.39 -2.24 -8.82
N SER A 9 -18.84 -2.04 -10.07
CA SER A 9 -18.23 -1.11 -11.03
C SER A 9 -18.70 0.33 -10.85
N ASP A 10 -19.69 0.56 -10.00
CA ASP A 10 -20.14 1.89 -9.64
C ASP A 10 -19.24 2.45 -8.51
N ILE A 11 -18.13 3.03 -8.92
CA ILE A 11 -17.09 3.50 -7.99
C ILE A 11 -17.62 4.63 -7.09
N GLU A 12 -18.37 5.57 -7.66
CA GLU A 12 -18.89 6.72 -6.93
C GLU A 12 -20.12 6.38 -6.08
N GLY A 13 -20.96 5.46 -6.54
CA GLY A 13 -22.17 5.05 -5.84
C GLY A 13 -21.91 3.94 -4.81
N PHE A 14 -21.54 2.74 -5.26
CA PHE A 14 -21.43 1.57 -4.37
C PHE A 14 -20.37 1.70 -3.29
N TRP A 15 -19.17 2.19 -3.62
CA TRP A 15 -18.04 2.22 -2.68
C TRP A 15 -18.12 3.38 -1.66
N THR A 16 -19.00 4.34 -1.88
CA THR A 16 -19.33 5.41 -0.92
C THR A 16 -20.46 5.04 0.04
N GLU A 17 -21.16 3.95 -0.23
CA GLU A 17 -22.22 3.45 0.67
C GLU A 17 -21.68 3.06 2.05
N PRO A 18 -22.50 3.17 3.11
CA PRO A 18 -22.13 2.73 4.45
C PRO A 18 -21.63 1.28 4.48
N MET A 19 -20.67 0.97 5.37
CA MET A 19 -20.07 -0.36 5.49
C MET A 19 -21.11 -1.48 5.56
N ALA A 20 -22.18 -1.31 6.36
CA ALA A 20 -23.23 -2.31 6.50
C ALA A 20 -23.96 -2.64 5.18
N VAL A 21 -24.10 -1.67 4.29
CA VAL A 21 -24.70 -1.87 2.96
C VAL A 21 -23.76 -2.69 2.07
N ARG A 22 -22.48 -2.33 2.08
CA ARG A 22 -21.44 -3.05 1.31
C ARG A 22 -21.26 -4.49 1.81
N GLU A 23 -21.26 -4.71 3.12
CA GLU A 23 -21.19 -6.05 3.74
C GLU A 23 -22.40 -6.92 3.33
N ALA A 24 -23.61 -6.38 3.36
CA ALA A 24 -24.82 -7.07 2.93
C ALA A 24 -24.78 -7.43 1.43
N ALA A 25 -24.17 -6.57 0.60
CA ALA A 25 -23.94 -6.85 -0.81
C ALA A 25 -22.97 -8.02 -1.00
N PHE A 26 -21.83 -8.00 -0.32
CA PHE A 26 -20.86 -9.09 -0.38
C PHE A 26 -21.38 -10.40 0.22
N GLU A 27 -22.22 -10.35 1.27
CA GLU A 27 -22.92 -11.53 1.77
C GLU A 27 -23.84 -12.13 0.72
N THR A 28 -24.60 -11.29 0.02
CA THR A 28 -25.48 -11.73 -1.07
C THR A 28 -24.69 -12.35 -2.23
N LEU A 29 -23.59 -11.71 -2.65
CA LEU A 29 -22.70 -12.26 -3.68
C LEU A 29 -22.14 -13.63 -3.27
N ARG A 30 -21.61 -13.76 -2.05
CA ARG A 30 -21.07 -15.05 -1.56
C ARG A 30 -22.10 -16.17 -1.56
N ARG A 31 -23.35 -15.84 -1.28
CA ARG A 31 -24.45 -16.83 -1.20
C ARG A 31 -24.99 -17.21 -2.56
N GLU A 32 -25.21 -16.24 -3.45
CA GLU A 32 -26.03 -16.42 -4.67
C GLU A 32 -25.20 -16.46 -5.96
N ASP A 33 -24.13 -15.68 -6.06
CA ASP A 33 -23.27 -15.60 -7.24
C ASP A 33 -21.83 -15.25 -6.87
N PRO A 34 -21.07 -16.20 -6.28
CA PRO A 34 -19.77 -15.94 -5.68
C PRO A 34 -18.65 -15.61 -6.67
N ILE A 35 -18.87 -15.86 -7.97
CA ILE A 35 -17.96 -15.53 -9.07
C ILE A 35 -18.74 -14.74 -10.11
N ARG A 36 -19.06 -13.49 -9.80
CA ARG A 36 -19.91 -12.67 -10.63
C ARG A 36 -19.09 -11.78 -11.56
N PHE A 37 -19.53 -11.72 -12.82
CA PHE A 37 -19.02 -10.77 -13.81
C PHE A 37 -19.61 -9.37 -13.58
N PHE A 38 -18.72 -8.35 -13.65
CA PHE A 38 -19.08 -6.94 -13.68
C PHE A 38 -18.46 -6.28 -14.92
N PRO A 39 -19.24 -5.53 -15.72
CA PRO A 39 -18.68 -4.72 -16.79
C PRO A 39 -17.92 -3.55 -16.18
N GLU A 40 -16.85 -3.13 -16.80
CA GLU A 40 -16.19 -1.86 -16.45
C GLU A 40 -16.95 -0.69 -17.05
N ALA A 41 -17.10 0.36 -16.26
CA ALA A 41 -17.69 1.60 -16.73
C ALA A 41 -16.64 2.44 -17.48
N GLU A 42 -17.07 3.14 -18.53
CA GLU A 42 -16.29 4.22 -19.12
C GLU A 42 -16.19 5.37 -18.11
N THR A 43 -15.00 5.93 -17.96
CA THR A 43 -14.76 7.14 -17.16
C THR A 43 -14.47 8.32 -18.08
N GLU A 44 -14.40 9.54 -17.52
CA GLU A 44 -14.06 10.74 -18.31
C GLU A 44 -12.69 10.62 -19.02
N TYR A 45 -11.77 9.82 -18.47
CA TYR A 45 -10.38 9.74 -18.93
C TYR A 45 -9.97 8.37 -19.49
N LEU A 46 -10.75 7.32 -19.22
CA LEU A 46 -10.43 5.95 -19.60
C LEU A 46 -11.63 5.29 -20.27
N ALA A 47 -11.41 4.66 -21.40
CA ALA A 47 -12.44 3.84 -22.06
C ALA A 47 -12.82 2.64 -21.18
N ALA A 48 -14.04 2.12 -21.36
CA ALA A 48 -14.45 0.90 -20.70
C ALA A 48 -13.55 -0.27 -21.09
N GLY A 49 -13.05 -0.99 -20.09
CA GLY A 49 -12.27 -2.21 -20.28
C GLY A 49 -13.16 -3.45 -20.53
N PRO A 50 -12.55 -4.65 -20.54
CA PRO A 50 -13.25 -5.91 -20.84
C PRO A 50 -14.22 -6.34 -19.74
N GLY A 51 -14.18 -5.70 -18.57
CA GLY A 51 -14.88 -6.16 -17.37
C GLY A 51 -14.10 -7.19 -16.57
N TYR A 52 -14.64 -7.57 -15.42
CA TYR A 52 -13.94 -8.47 -14.49
C TYR A 52 -14.89 -9.40 -13.74
N TYR A 53 -14.35 -10.51 -13.24
CA TYR A 53 -15.04 -11.41 -12.33
C TYR A 53 -14.64 -11.13 -10.88
N ALA A 54 -15.59 -10.78 -10.04
CA ALA A 54 -15.37 -10.60 -8.61
C ALA A 54 -15.40 -11.96 -7.89
N LEU A 55 -14.29 -12.34 -7.28
CA LEU A 55 -14.19 -13.53 -6.42
C LEU A 55 -14.54 -13.12 -4.99
N THR A 56 -15.59 -13.67 -4.41
CA THR A 56 -16.09 -13.27 -3.09
C THR A 56 -15.94 -14.33 -2.00
N LYS A 57 -15.55 -15.57 -2.34
CA LYS A 57 -15.27 -16.64 -1.37
C LYS A 57 -13.77 -16.80 -1.15
N HIS A 58 -13.35 -16.94 0.12
CA HIS A 58 -11.96 -17.12 0.49
C HIS A 58 -11.26 -18.27 -0.25
N ALA A 59 -11.94 -19.41 -0.41
CA ALA A 59 -11.37 -20.57 -1.11
C ALA A 59 -11.04 -20.27 -2.58
N ASP A 60 -11.91 -19.52 -3.28
CA ASP A 60 -11.73 -19.15 -4.68
C ASP A 60 -10.59 -18.13 -4.83
N ILE A 61 -10.51 -17.16 -3.91
CA ILE A 61 -9.43 -16.17 -3.86
C ILE A 61 -8.08 -16.86 -3.63
N VAL A 62 -7.99 -17.79 -2.66
CA VAL A 62 -6.77 -18.55 -2.40
C VAL A 62 -6.39 -19.43 -3.59
N ALA A 63 -7.38 -20.06 -4.24
CA ALA A 63 -7.14 -20.89 -5.43
C ALA A 63 -6.58 -20.06 -6.60
N ALA A 64 -7.17 -18.88 -6.87
CA ALA A 64 -6.69 -17.96 -7.90
C ALA A 64 -5.28 -17.43 -7.57
N SER A 65 -5.06 -16.94 -6.35
CA SER A 65 -3.78 -16.38 -5.91
C SER A 65 -2.59 -17.37 -5.98
N ARG A 66 -2.86 -18.68 -5.93
CA ARG A 66 -1.81 -19.73 -6.02
C ARG A 66 -1.53 -20.20 -7.43
N GLN A 67 -2.25 -19.73 -8.41
CA GLN A 67 -2.15 -20.16 -9.82
C GLN A 67 -1.74 -18.99 -10.72
N ALA A 68 -0.56 -18.41 -10.44
CA ALA A 68 -0.03 -17.24 -11.15
C ALA A 68 0.18 -17.48 -12.66
N ASP A 69 0.34 -18.72 -13.09
CA ASP A 69 0.41 -19.13 -14.49
C ASP A 69 -0.94 -19.01 -15.23
N LEU A 70 -2.06 -19.04 -14.51
CA LEU A 70 -3.41 -18.86 -15.05
C LEU A 70 -3.96 -17.45 -14.80
N PHE A 71 -3.76 -16.92 -13.59
CA PHE A 71 -4.26 -15.62 -13.17
C PHE A 71 -3.09 -14.63 -13.16
N GLN A 72 -2.84 -14.06 -14.32
CA GLN A 72 -1.71 -13.20 -14.59
C GLN A 72 -2.01 -11.75 -14.15
N SER A 73 -0.95 -11.04 -13.73
CA SER A 73 -1.00 -9.64 -13.30
C SER A 73 -0.49 -8.65 -14.35
N GLY A 74 0.16 -9.16 -15.41
CA GLY A 74 0.83 -8.32 -16.40
C GLY A 74 -0.10 -7.42 -17.22
N ALA A 75 -1.39 -7.74 -17.30
CA ALA A 75 -2.39 -6.87 -17.93
C ALA A 75 -2.84 -5.71 -17.04
N GLY A 76 -2.57 -5.76 -15.74
CA GLY A 76 -2.95 -4.76 -14.73
C GLY A 76 -3.63 -5.36 -13.52
N THR A 77 -3.65 -4.57 -12.44
CA THR A 77 -4.25 -4.96 -11.14
C THR A 77 -5.26 -3.93 -10.64
N ASN A 78 -5.60 -2.94 -11.47
CA ASN A 78 -6.56 -1.88 -11.14
C ASN A 78 -7.89 -2.07 -11.89
N ILE A 79 -8.92 -1.44 -11.38
CA ILE A 79 -10.21 -1.22 -12.01
C ILE A 79 -10.45 0.30 -11.98
N PRO A 80 -10.52 1.00 -13.12
CA PRO A 80 -10.36 0.57 -14.52
C PRO A 80 -8.91 0.27 -14.94
N ASP A 81 -8.75 -0.38 -16.09
CA ASP A 81 -7.44 -0.69 -16.65
C ASP A 81 -6.68 0.58 -17.05
N LEU A 82 -5.41 0.63 -16.67
CA LEU A 82 -4.49 1.67 -17.16
C LEU A 82 -3.96 1.30 -18.55
N PRO A 83 -3.63 2.29 -19.41
CA PRO A 83 -2.88 2.04 -20.63
C PRO A 83 -1.60 1.24 -20.36
N PRO A 84 -1.22 0.27 -21.22
CA PRO A 84 -0.10 -0.64 -20.97
C PRO A 84 1.22 0.06 -20.62
N GLU A 85 1.49 1.22 -21.24
CA GLU A 85 2.70 2.03 -21.01
C GLU A 85 2.77 2.61 -19.59
N PHE A 86 1.63 2.83 -18.94
CA PHE A 86 1.56 3.33 -17.55
C PHE A 86 1.42 2.22 -16.52
N ASN A 87 0.88 1.09 -16.95
CA ASN A 87 0.59 -0.04 -16.08
C ASN A 87 1.86 -0.55 -15.37
N GLU A 88 2.94 -0.77 -16.12
CA GLU A 88 4.22 -1.21 -15.57
C GLU A 88 4.92 -0.11 -14.78
N PHE A 89 4.84 1.16 -15.24
CA PHE A 89 5.48 2.28 -14.56
C PHE A 89 4.93 2.49 -13.14
N PHE A 90 3.61 2.46 -12.96
CA PHE A 90 3.00 2.66 -11.64
C PHE A 90 2.90 1.39 -10.80
N GLY A 91 2.77 0.23 -11.43
CA GLY A 91 2.64 -1.06 -10.76
C GLY A 91 3.94 -1.79 -10.51
N SER A 92 5.01 -1.48 -11.27
CA SER A 92 6.29 -2.16 -11.17
C SER A 92 6.11 -3.69 -11.19
N MET A 93 6.76 -4.40 -10.24
CA MET A 93 6.68 -5.85 -10.17
C MET A 93 5.27 -6.40 -9.86
N ILE A 94 4.35 -5.59 -9.33
CA ILE A 94 2.97 -6.03 -9.08
C ILE A 94 2.24 -6.30 -10.41
N ASN A 95 2.55 -5.48 -11.44
CA ASN A 95 1.96 -5.59 -12.77
C ASN A 95 2.88 -6.34 -13.73
N MET A 96 3.55 -7.37 -13.25
CA MET A 96 4.42 -8.26 -14.04
C MET A 96 4.14 -9.71 -13.70
N ASP A 97 4.41 -10.58 -14.68
CA ASP A 97 4.41 -12.02 -14.53
C ASP A 97 5.81 -12.61 -14.71
N ASP A 98 5.97 -13.86 -14.33
CA ASP A 98 7.22 -14.58 -14.52
C ASP A 98 7.55 -14.75 -16.03
N PRO A 99 8.82 -14.68 -16.43
CA PRO A 99 10.03 -14.64 -15.58
C PRO A 99 10.43 -13.23 -15.11
N ARG A 100 9.83 -12.16 -15.63
CA ARG A 100 10.21 -10.77 -15.33
C ARG A 100 9.97 -10.39 -13.87
N HIS A 101 8.82 -10.78 -13.32
CA HIS A 101 8.51 -10.58 -11.92
C HIS A 101 9.56 -11.21 -11.01
N ALA A 102 9.88 -12.50 -11.22
CA ALA A 102 10.86 -13.21 -10.40
C ALA A 102 12.26 -12.57 -10.48
N ARG A 103 12.67 -12.12 -11.68
CA ARG A 103 13.92 -11.40 -11.89
C ARG A 103 13.98 -10.10 -11.09
N LEU A 104 13.00 -9.23 -11.27
CA LEU A 104 12.95 -7.92 -10.63
C LEU A 104 12.87 -8.08 -9.09
N ARG A 105 12.01 -8.96 -8.62
CA ARG A 105 11.88 -9.26 -7.19
C ARG A 105 13.18 -9.78 -6.57
N LYS A 106 13.93 -10.64 -7.28
CA LYS A 106 15.22 -11.17 -6.81
C LYS A 106 16.25 -10.03 -6.64
N LEU A 107 16.37 -9.14 -7.64
CA LEU A 107 17.27 -7.99 -7.60
C LEU A 107 16.90 -7.00 -6.47
N VAL A 108 15.62 -6.63 -6.37
CA VAL A 108 15.12 -5.75 -5.33
C VAL A 108 15.32 -6.35 -3.94
N SER A 109 15.03 -7.64 -3.76
CA SER A 109 15.18 -8.33 -2.47
C SER A 109 16.62 -8.34 -1.97
N ALA A 110 17.60 -8.31 -2.85
CA ALA A 110 19.01 -8.22 -2.48
C ALA A 110 19.36 -6.88 -1.78
N GLY A 111 18.60 -5.82 -2.05
CA GLY A 111 18.72 -4.53 -1.37
C GLY A 111 18.26 -4.55 0.09
N PHE A 112 17.34 -5.46 0.47
CA PHE A 112 16.80 -5.55 1.83
C PHE A 112 17.63 -6.48 2.71
N THR A 113 18.80 -6.03 3.10
CA THR A 113 19.71 -6.81 3.97
C THR A 113 19.26 -6.81 5.43
N PRO A 114 19.63 -7.85 6.23
CA PRO A 114 19.37 -7.86 7.67
C PRO A 114 19.91 -6.61 8.41
N ARG A 115 21.07 -6.10 7.98
CA ARG A 115 21.68 -4.89 8.56
C ARG A 115 20.81 -3.66 8.31
N MET A 116 20.33 -3.50 7.08
CA MET A 116 19.43 -2.39 6.73
C MET A 116 18.10 -2.48 7.48
N LEU A 117 17.53 -3.67 7.58
CA LEU A 117 16.30 -3.88 8.35
C LEU A 117 16.46 -3.56 9.84
N GLN A 118 17.62 -3.92 10.45
CA GLN A 118 17.89 -3.59 11.84
C GLN A 118 18.00 -2.07 12.05
N ARG A 119 18.65 -1.36 11.15
CA ARG A 119 18.73 0.11 11.17
C ARG A 119 17.35 0.74 11.03
N ASN A 120 16.51 0.26 10.11
CA ASN A 120 15.16 0.75 9.95
C ASN A 120 14.32 0.62 11.24
N ILE A 121 14.55 -0.41 12.06
CA ILE A 121 13.88 -0.55 13.37
C ILE A 121 14.28 0.60 14.31
N GLU A 122 15.55 0.96 14.35
CA GLU A 122 16.06 2.06 15.16
C GLU A 122 15.53 3.41 14.68
N ASP A 123 15.46 3.61 13.35
CA ASP A 123 14.91 4.81 12.72
C ASP A 123 13.41 4.94 12.98
N VAL A 124 12.64 3.84 12.95
CA VAL A 124 11.22 3.81 13.31
C VAL A 124 10.99 4.22 14.76
N ASP A 125 11.80 3.70 15.69
CA ASP A 125 11.72 4.06 17.11
C ASP A 125 12.01 5.55 17.34
N ALA A 126 13.00 6.10 16.64
CA ALA A 126 13.36 7.52 16.72
C ALA A 126 12.24 8.40 16.12
N ALA A 127 11.74 8.04 14.94
CA ALA A 127 10.65 8.73 14.27
C ALA A 127 9.36 8.71 15.11
N ALA A 128 9.02 7.57 15.71
CA ALA A 128 7.85 7.43 16.56
C ALA A 128 7.91 8.38 17.78
N LYS A 129 9.07 8.55 18.41
CA LYS A 129 9.26 9.51 19.51
C LYS A 129 9.03 10.95 19.05
N THR A 130 9.59 11.32 17.89
CA THR A 130 9.41 12.65 17.30
C THR A 130 7.93 12.94 16.99
N ILE A 131 7.22 11.95 16.45
CA ILE A 131 5.80 12.08 16.11
C ILE A 131 4.94 12.23 17.37
N VAL A 132 5.22 11.45 18.41
CA VAL A 132 4.53 11.59 19.71
C VAL A 132 4.72 12.99 20.28
N HIS A 133 5.92 13.57 20.17
CA HIS A 133 6.19 14.93 20.61
C HIS A 133 5.39 15.96 19.79
N ARG A 134 5.39 15.86 18.47
CA ARG A 134 4.57 16.71 17.59
C ARG A 134 3.08 16.62 17.93
N LEU A 135 2.58 15.42 18.21
CA LEU A 135 1.19 15.21 18.59
C LEU A 135 0.86 15.90 19.92
N GLN A 136 1.79 15.87 20.88
CA GLN A 136 1.65 16.58 22.17
C GLN A 136 1.64 18.10 21.98
N GLU A 137 2.50 18.63 21.09
CA GLU A 137 2.54 20.07 20.76
C GLU A 137 1.29 20.55 20.03
N ALA A 138 0.75 19.73 19.11
CA ALA A 138 -0.49 20.03 18.40
C ALA A 138 -1.71 20.07 19.33
N GLY A 139 -1.65 19.38 20.45
CA GLY A 139 -2.67 19.41 21.49
C GLY A 139 -3.98 18.68 21.16
N PRO A 140 -4.97 18.76 22.05
CA PRO A 140 -6.24 18.08 21.87
C PRO A 140 -7.03 18.68 20.70
N GLY A 141 -7.63 17.79 19.89
CA GLY A 141 -8.43 18.19 18.71
C GLY A 141 -7.64 18.32 17.41
N CYS A 142 -6.34 18.00 17.40
CA CYS A 142 -5.57 17.93 16.16
C CYS A 142 -6.05 16.76 15.28
N ASP A 143 -5.88 16.90 13.97
CA ASP A 143 -6.06 15.80 13.03
C ASP A 143 -4.93 14.78 13.23
N PHE A 144 -5.29 13.59 13.70
CA PHE A 144 -4.34 12.52 13.98
C PHE A 144 -3.67 11.97 12.71
N VAL A 145 -4.39 11.96 11.58
CA VAL A 145 -3.84 11.46 10.32
C VAL A 145 -2.71 12.38 9.86
N THR A 146 -2.97 13.65 9.77
CA THR A 146 -1.99 14.67 9.34
C THR A 146 -0.84 14.83 10.34
N ALA A 147 -1.15 14.87 11.65
CA ALA A 147 -0.13 15.11 12.67
C ALA A 147 0.75 13.88 12.97
N CYS A 148 0.26 12.66 12.70
CA CYS A 148 0.92 11.43 13.12
C CYS A 148 0.97 10.36 12.03
N ALA A 149 -0.19 9.82 11.63
CA ALA A 149 -0.25 8.57 10.88
C ALA A 149 0.32 8.67 9.47
N ALA A 150 0.15 9.79 8.81
CA ALA A 150 0.64 10.02 7.45
C ALA A 150 2.14 10.29 7.38
N TRP A 151 2.71 10.85 8.43
CA TRP A 151 4.09 11.31 8.43
C TRP A 151 5.10 10.17 8.61
N LEU A 152 4.79 9.18 9.45
CA LEU A 152 5.70 8.09 9.79
C LEU A 152 6.12 7.25 8.57
N PRO A 153 5.19 6.72 7.75
CA PRO A 153 5.58 5.88 6.62
C PRO A 153 6.38 6.64 5.56
N VAL A 154 6.02 7.88 5.25
CA VAL A 154 6.78 8.71 4.30
C VAL A 154 8.20 8.94 4.77
N LYS A 155 8.37 9.35 6.06
CA LYS A 155 9.70 9.55 6.63
C LYS A 155 10.56 8.29 6.52
N ILE A 156 10.03 7.14 6.91
CA ILE A 156 10.80 5.88 6.87
C ILE A 156 11.17 5.49 5.42
N ILE A 157 10.25 5.64 4.47
CA ILE A 157 10.54 5.36 3.06
C ILE A 157 11.62 6.32 2.54
N CYS A 158 11.52 7.61 2.82
CA CYS A 158 12.49 8.61 2.39
C CYS A 158 13.87 8.36 3.01
N ASP A 159 13.95 8.13 4.31
CA ASP A 159 15.20 7.83 5.01
C ASP A 159 15.86 6.56 4.45
N MET A 160 15.08 5.51 4.22
CA MET A 160 15.54 4.26 3.65
C MET A 160 16.08 4.43 2.23
N MET A 161 15.41 5.25 1.41
CA MET A 161 15.85 5.56 0.05
C MET A 161 16.99 6.58 -0.03
N GLY A 162 17.32 7.25 1.08
CA GLY A 162 18.33 8.30 1.12
C GLY A 162 17.86 9.65 0.60
N ILE A 163 16.54 9.90 0.66
CA ILE A 163 15.95 11.17 0.26
C ILE A 163 16.12 12.21 1.39
N PRO A 164 16.63 13.40 1.09
CA PRO A 164 16.84 14.44 2.11
C PRO A 164 15.52 14.89 2.75
N GLU A 165 15.55 15.26 4.04
CA GLU A 165 14.35 15.67 4.79
C GLU A 165 13.61 16.83 4.12
N SER A 166 14.32 17.72 3.42
CA SER A 166 13.74 18.84 2.66
C SER A 166 12.84 18.40 1.49
N GLN A 167 12.89 17.13 1.10
CA GLN A 167 12.09 16.56 0.02
C GLN A 167 10.96 15.63 0.51
N HIS A 168 10.84 15.40 1.83
CA HIS A 168 9.84 14.48 2.37
C HIS A 168 8.42 14.97 2.13
N GLU A 169 8.15 16.27 2.28
CA GLU A 169 6.85 16.89 1.99
C GLU A 169 6.49 16.73 0.50
N PHE A 170 7.46 16.97 -0.38
CA PHE A 170 7.28 16.76 -1.81
C PHE A 170 6.91 15.30 -2.14
N VAL A 171 7.60 14.31 -1.57
CA VAL A 171 7.26 12.89 -1.76
C VAL A 171 5.87 12.58 -1.24
N PHE A 172 5.50 13.16 -0.08
CA PHE A 172 4.17 13.02 0.49
C PHE A 172 3.07 13.53 -0.44
N ASP A 173 3.22 14.76 -0.96
CA ASP A 173 2.25 15.39 -1.84
C ASP A 173 2.09 14.62 -3.15
N MET A 174 3.20 14.25 -3.80
CA MET A 174 3.16 13.48 -5.04
C MET A 174 2.51 12.10 -4.84
N THR A 175 2.79 11.45 -3.70
CA THR A 175 2.19 10.16 -3.36
C THR A 175 0.68 10.29 -3.14
N ASN A 176 0.22 11.35 -2.48
CA ASN A 176 -1.21 11.60 -2.28
C ASN A 176 -1.94 11.82 -3.61
N ILE A 177 -1.35 12.57 -4.55
CA ILE A 177 -1.92 12.75 -5.90
C ILE A 177 -2.08 11.39 -6.60
N ILE A 178 -1.05 10.53 -6.55
CA ILE A 178 -1.10 9.20 -7.18
C ILE A 178 -2.20 8.33 -6.55
N LEU A 179 -2.35 8.37 -5.24
CA LEU A 179 -3.29 7.52 -4.50
C LEU A 179 -4.72 8.06 -4.47
N SER A 180 -4.91 9.35 -4.75
CA SER A 180 -6.21 10.02 -4.68
C SER A 180 -7.21 9.54 -5.74
N GLN A 181 -6.72 8.90 -6.81
CA GLN A 181 -7.54 8.48 -7.95
C GLN A 181 -8.41 9.62 -8.53
N GLY A 182 -7.90 10.84 -8.46
CA GLY A 182 -8.58 12.02 -8.99
C GLY A 182 -9.47 12.76 -7.99
N ASP A 183 -9.38 12.43 -6.69
CA ASP A 183 -10.08 13.20 -5.65
C ASP A 183 -9.70 14.70 -5.75
N PRO A 184 -10.69 15.60 -5.90
CA PRO A 184 -10.44 17.03 -6.05
C PRO A 184 -9.64 17.67 -4.90
N GLU A 185 -9.62 17.07 -3.72
CA GLU A 185 -8.80 17.55 -2.60
C GLU A 185 -7.30 17.50 -2.89
N PHE A 186 -6.86 16.54 -3.71
CA PHE A 186 -5.45 16.30 -4.02
C PHE A 186 -5.05 16.69 -5.44
N VAL A 187 -6.01 16.97 -6.32
CA VAL A 187 -5.71 17.43 -7.68
C VAL A 187 -5.44 18.93 -7.64
N PRO A 188 -4.27 19.40 -8.13
CA PRO A 188 -3.97 20.83 -8.18
C PRO A 188 -5.01 21.62 -8.97
N GLU A 189 -5.34 22.82 -8.50
CA GLU A 189 -6.36 23.69 -9.12
C GLU A 189 -6.06 23.93 -10.60
N GLY A 190 -7.04 23.65 -11.45
CA GLY A 190 -6.95 23.84 -12.91
C GLY A 190 -6.23 22.72 -13.66
N GLN A 191 -5.81 21.65 -13.00
CA GLN A 191 -5.26 20.46 -13.65
C GLN A 191 -6.33 19.38 -13.85
N ASN A 192 -6.15 18.60 -14.91
CA ASN A 192 -6.89 17.38 -15.13
C ASN A 192 -6.36 16.27 -14.21
N PRO A 193 -7.21 15.43 -13.59
CA PRO A 193 -6.77 14.34 -12.71
C PRO A 193 -5.73 13.39 -13.32
N LEU A 194 -5.87 13.05 -14.60
CA LEU A 194 -4.90 12.19 -15.28
C LEU A 194 -3.55 12.90 -15.46
N GLU A 195 -3.56 14.18 -15.82
CA GLU A 195 -2.33 14.99 -15.93
C GLU A 195 -1.63 15.12 -14.58
N ALA A 196 -2.39 15.35 -13.50
CA ALA A 196 -1.86 15.43 -12.15
C ALA A 196 -1.23 14.07 -11.73
N PHE A 197 -1.92 12.96 -11.99
CA PHE A 197 -1.43 11.60 -11.73
C PHE A 197 -0.12 11.30 -12.46
N LEU A 198 -0.08 11.54 -13.78
CA LEU A 198 1.12 11.32 -14.60
C LEU A 198 2.27 12.25 -14.20
N GLY A 199 1.95 13.52 -13.92
CA GLY A 199 2.92 14.51 -13.46
C GLY A 199 3.54 14.15 -12.13
N ALA A 200 2.76 13.66 -11.16
CA ALA A 200 3.25 13.21 -9.88
C ALA A 200 4.18 11.99 -10.00
N GLY A 201 3.83 11.01 -10.84
CA GLY A 201 4.70 9.88 -11.14
C GLY A 201 6.02 10.30 -11.77
N ALA A 202 5.99 11.18 -12.77
CA ALA A 202 7.19 11.72 -13.41
C ALA A 202 8.06 12.52 -12.43
N ALA A 203 7.45 13.27 -11.52
CA ALA A 203 8.15 14.06 -10.51
C ALA A 203 8.89 13.16 -9.50
N LEU A 204 8.26 12.08 -9.02
CA LEU A 204 8.92 11.08 -8.18
C LEU A 204 10.05 10.36 -8.92
N ALA A 205 9.84 10.00 -10.18
CA ALA A 205 10.87 9.39 -11.01
C ALA A 205 12.09 10.31 -11.19
N GLY A 206 11.87 11.60 -11.42
CA GLY A 206 12.95 12.60 -11.50
C GLY A 206 13.74 12.72 -10.19
N LEU A 207 13.05 12.74 -9.05
CA LEU A 207 13.70 12.80 -7.74
C LEU A 207 14.61 11.58 -7.50
N ILE A 208 14.11 10.38 -7.75
CA ILE A 208 14.93 9.17 -7.51
C ILE A 208 16.09 9.06 -8.50
N ASP A 209 15.95 9.57 -9.71
CA ASP A 209 17.04 9.64 -10.67
C ASP A 209 18.21 10.47 -10.19
N ASP A 210 17.93 11.63 -9.61
CA ASP A 210 18.96 12.53 -9.08
C ASP A 210 19.71 11.85 -7.93
N ILE A 211 19.00 11.11 -7.08
CA ILE A 211 19.59 10.37 -5.94
C ILE A 211 20.37 9.14 -6.43
N ALA A 212 19.81 8.39 -7.36
CA ALA A 212 20.45 7.22 -7.96
C ALA A 212 21.75 7.61 -8.72
N GLY A 213 21.73 8.74 -9.41
CA GLY A 213 22.93 9.28 -10.08
C GLY A 213 24.08 9.63 -9.13
N GLN A 214 23.76 10.02 -7.87
CA GLN A 214 24.76 10.25 -6.84
C GLN A 214 25.21 8.96 -6.14
N ALA A 215 24.39 7.92 -6.18
CA ALA A 215 24.66 6.63 -5.56
C ALA A 215 25.53 5.71 -6.45
N ASP A 216 25.53 5.93 -7.78
CA ASP A 216 26.27 5.10 -8.73
C ASP A 216 27.79 5.17 -8.48
N GLY A 217 28.40 4.01 -8.24
CA GLY A 217 29.83 3.88 -7.96
C GLY A 217 30.30 4.51 -6.67
N SER A 218 29.43 4.96 -5.79
CA SER A 218 29.75 5.49 -4.46
C SER A 218 29.48 4.46 -3.36
N ASP A 219 30.15 4.63 -2.21
CA ASP A 219 29.84 3.85 -1.00
C ASP A 219 28.68 4.48 -0.25
N GLY A 220 27.66 3.69 0.05
CA GLY A 220 26.50 4.13 0.83
C GLY A 220 25.70 2.96 1.37
N ASP A 221 24.84 3.25 2.34
CA ASP A 221 24.06 2.24 3.05
C ASP A 221 22.53 2.43 2.91
N THR A 222 22.09 3.23 1.92
CA THR A 222 20.69 3.41 1.59
C THR A 222 20.17 2.32 0.64
N LEU A 223 18.86 2.14 0.59
CA LEU A 223 18.26 1.20 -0.36
C LEU A 223 18.56 1.59 -1.80
N THR A 224 18.59 2.90 -2.11
CA THR A 224 18.94 3.36 -3.46
C THR A 224 20.35 2.92 -3.86
N HIS A 225 21.36 3.05 -2.96
CA HIS A 225 22.70 2.52 -3.21
C HIS A 225 22.68 1.01 -3.47
N ALA A 226 21.93 0.27 -2.67
CA ALA A 226 21.82 -1.16 -2.83
C ALA A 226 21.18 -1.55 -4.17
N LEU A 227 20.12 -0.85 -4.59
CA LEU A 227 19.41 -1.11 -5.85
C LEU A 227 20.27 -0.76 -7.09
N VAL A 228 20.92 0.40 -7.08
CA VAL A 228 21.80 0.85 -8.20
C VAL A 228 22.98 -0.11 -8.40
N ASN A 229 23.54 -0.63 -7.32
CA ASN A 229 24.69 -1.51 -7.35
C ASN A 229 24.34 -3.01 -7.29
N ALA A 230 23.03 -3.35 -7.23
CA ALA A 230 22.60 -4.75 -7.24
C ALA A 230 22.96 -5.43 -8.56
N GLU A 231 23.71 -6.53 -8.48
CA GLU A 231 24.06 -7.36 -9.63
C GLU A 231 23.90 -8.84 -9.24
N ILE A 232 23.13 -9.57 -10.03
CA ILE A 232 22.94 -11.01 -9.86
C ILE A 232 23.11 -11.69 -11.21
N ASP A 233 24.11 -12.56 -11.31
CA ASP A 233 24.45 -13.30 -12.53
C ASP A 233 24.75 -12.38 -13.75
N GLY A 234 25.31 -11.19 -13.48
CA GLY A 234 25.59 -10.16 -14.50
C GLY A 234 24.40 -9.28 -14.87
N ASP A 235 23.25 -9.48 -14.23
CA ASP A 235 22.03 -8.74 -14.46
C ASP A 235 21.84 -7.63 -13.41
N LYS A 236 21.41 -6.45 -13.84
CA LYS A 236 21.19 -5.25 -13.00
C LYS A 236 19.82 -4.67 -13.24
N LEU A 237 19.36 -3.85 -12.28
CA LEU A 237 18.16 -3.04 -12.48
C LEU A 237 18.44 -1.92 -13.49
N THR A 238 17.49 -1.70 -14.40
CA THR A 238 17.53 -0.52 -15.27
C THR A 238 17.09 0.72 -14.48
N ARG A 239 17.32 1.89 -15.03
CA ARG A 239 16.89 3.17 -14.45
C ARG A 239 15.39 3.20 -14.29
N GLU A 240 14.67 2.80 -15.31
CA GLU A 240 13.19 2.75 -15.31
C GLU A 240 12.64 1.76 -14.27
N GLU A 241 13.32 0.64 -14.07
CA GLU A 241 12.94 -0.33 -13.04
C GLU A 241 13.14 0.23 -11.62
N ILE A 242 14.18 1.02 -11.37
CA ILE A 242 14.41 1.71 -10.10
C ILE A 242 13.34 2.79 -9.88
N GLN A 243 13.05 3.59 -10.90
CA GLN A 243 11.99 4.62 -10.85
C GLN A 243 10.62 4.01 -10.53
N SER A 244 10.22 3.02 -11.30
CA SER A 244 8.96 2.31 -11.13
C SER A 244 8.85 1.65 -9.75
N PHE A 245 9.93 1.02 -9.27
CA PHE A 245 9.96 0.44 -7.93
C PHE A 245 9.83 1.50 -6.83
N PHE A 246 10.46 2.66 -6.99
CA PHE A 246 10.34 3.76 -6.04
C PHE A 246 8.91 4.31 -5.96
N VAL A 247 8.27 4.53 -7.13
CA VAL A 247 6.86 4.96 -7.19
C VAL A 247 5.96 3.95 -6.49
N LEU A 248 6.14 2.65 -6.77
CA LEU A 248 5.42 1.58 -6.10
C LEU A 248 5.66 1.57 -4.58
N LEU A 249 6.90 1.73 -4.14
CA LEU A 249 7.26 1.72 -2.72
C LEU A 249 6.58 2.89 -1.98
N CYS A 250 6.57 4.08 -2.57
CA CYS A 250 5.90 5.25 -2.02
C CYS A 250 4.38 5.03 -1.92
N ALA A 251 3.76 4.54 -2.99
CA ALA A 251 2.32 4.29 -3.00
C ALA A 251 1.92 3.18 -2.02
N ALA A 252 2.49 2.00 -2.15
CA ALA A 252 2.11 0.83 -1.35
C ALA A 252 2.50 0.97 0.13
N GLY A 253 3.66 1.55 0.43
CA GLY A 253 4.18 1.63 1.79
C GLY A 253 3.58 2.77 2.61
N ASN A 254 3.14 3.85 1.97
CA ASN A 254 2.58 5.01 2.67
C ASN A 254 1.13 4.77 3.11
N GLU A 255 0.21 4.58 2.19
CA GLU A 255 -1.23 4.58 2.49
C GLU A 255 -1.65 3.41 3.37
N THR A 256 -1.18 2.20 3.09
CA THR A 256 -1.54 1.02 3.89
C THR A 256 -1.09 1.15 5.33
N THR A 257 0.11 1.68 5.57
CA THR A 257 0.65 1.91 6.91
C THR A 257 -0.08 3.05 7.61
N ARG A 258 -0.34 4.17 6.94
CA ARG A 258 -1.13 5.29 7.43
C ARG A 258 -2.52 4.84 7.89
N ASN A 259 -3.22 4.09 7.05
CA ASN A 259 -4.55 3.57 7.35
C ASN A 259 -4.51 2.58 8.52
N SER A 260 -3.49 1.70 8.58
CA SER A 260 -3.33 0.77 9.70
C SER A 260 -3.12 1.47 11.04
N ILE A 261 -2.35 2.56 11.08
CA ILE A 261 -2.13 3.37 12.28
C ILE A 261 -3.43 4.08 12.68
N SER A 262 -4.13 4.69 11.74
CA SER A 262 -5.37 5.46 11.97
C SER A 262 -6.50 4.56 12.47
N TRP A 263 -6.76 3.47 11.78
CA TRP A 263 -7.75 2.48 12.19
C TRP A 263 -7.37 1.77 13.50
N GLY A 264 -6.08 1.50 13.71
CA GLY A 264 -5.58 0.95 14.97
C GLY A 264 -5.93 1.82 16.17
N LEU A 265 -5.77 3.15 16.06
CA LEU A 265 -6.19 4.07 17.11
C LEU A 265 -7.71 4.04 17.34
N THR A 266 -8.48 4.05 16.24
CA THR A 266 -9.95 4.01 16.29
C THR A 266 -10.44 2.73 17.00
N TYR A 267 -9.93 1.57 16.59
CA TYR A 267 -10.31 0.29 17.19
C TYR A 267 -9.88 0.16 18.66
N LEU A 268 -8.67 0.59 19.02
CA LEU A 268 -8.21 0.58 20.42
C LEU A 268 -9.01 1.57 21.29
N THR A 269 -9.54 2.63 20.71
CA THR A 269 -10.40 3.57 21.42
C THR A 269 -11.79 2.96 21.65
N ALA A 270 -12.34 2.28 20.66
CA ALA A 270 -13.62 1.59 20.76
C ALA A 270 -13.57 0.34 21.66
N ASN A 271 -12.38 -0.27 21.86
CA ASN A 271 -12.18 -1.50 22.62
C ASN A 271 -11.18 -1.32 23.79
N PRO A 272 -11.61 -0.72 24.93
CA PRO A 272 -10.72 -0.39 26.05
C PRO A 272 -9.99 -1.60 26.67
N GLU A 273 -10.63 -2.77 26.67
CA GLU A 273 -10.03 -4.03 27.16
C GLU A 273 -8.82 -4.45 26.33
N GLN A 274 -8.94 -4.39 25.00
CA GLN A 274 -7.84 -4.68 24.09
C GLN A 274 -6.69 -3.67 24.23
N ARG A 275 -7.04 -2.40 24.44
CA ARG A 275 -6.07 -1.35 24.74
C ARG A 275 -5.28 -1.64 26.02
N ALA A 276 -5.96 -2.08 27.08
CA ALA A 276 -5.32 -2.43 28.35
C ALA A 276 -4.39 -3.64 28.22
N LEU A 277 -4.81 -4.69 27.50
CA LEU A 277 -3.98 -5.87 27.23
C LEU A 277 -2.71 -5.50 26.45
N ARG A 278 -2.81 -4.63 25.44
CA ARG A 278 -1.66 -4.13 24.69
C ARG A 278 -0.70 -3.36 25.58
N GLN A 279 -1.20 -2.48 26.45
CA GLN A 279 -0.36 -1.73 27.40
C GLN A 279 0.39 -2.65 28.36
N LEU A 280 -0.25 -3.71 28.85
CA LEU A 280 0.38 -4.73 29.70
C LEU A 280 1.47 -5.51 28.94
N ALA A 281 1.22 -5.90 27.71
CA ALA A 281 2.21 -6.60 26.87
C ALA A 281 3.45 -5.73 26.62
N MET A 282 3.27 -4.46 26.30
CA MET A 282 4.37 -3.51 26.11
C MET A 282 5.17 -3.25 27.40
N SER A 283 4.51 -3.10 28.54
CA SER A 283 5.17 -2.84 29.83
C SER A 283 5.90 -4.05 30.40
N SER A 284 5.51 -5.27 30.02
CA SER A 284 6.13 -6.51 30.51
C SER A 284 7.46 -6.86 29.80
N GLY A 285 7.87 -6.11 28.80
CA GLY A 285 9.09 -6.39 28.01
C GLY A 285 9.05 -7.74 27.29
N LYS A 286 7.92 -8.44 27.33
CA LYS A 286 7.71 -9.66 26.54
C LYS A 286 7.64 -9.24 25.08
N LYS A 287 8.77 -9.32 24.37
CA LYS A 287 8.71 -9.60 22.93
C LYS A 287 7.73 -10.76 22.82
N SER A 288 6.67 -10.61 22.06
CA SER A 288 5.73 -11.70 21.78
C SER A 288 6.53 -12.86 21.20
N GLY A 289 7.08 -13.71 22.09
CA GLY A 289 7.80 -14.88 21.72
C GLY A 289 6.79 -15.93 21.28
N GLY A 290 6.85 -16.29 20.03
CA GLY A 290 6.36 -17.57 19.57
C GLY A 290 4.88 -17.71 19.21
N CYS A 291 4.11 -16.63 19.06
CA CYS A 291 2.95 -16.63 18.20
C CYS A 291 3.28 -15.75 16.99
N ASP A 292 3.41 -16.34 15.83
CA ASP A 292 3.41 -15.67 14.52
C ASP A 292 2.01 -15.06 14.22
N CYS A 293 1.35 -14.54 15.24
CA CYS A 293 0.14 -13.79 15.07
C CYS A 293 0.57 -12.43 14.46
N PRO A 294 0.19 -12.13 13.23
CA PRO A 294 0.41 -10.82 12.65
C PRO A 294 -0.13 -9.79 13.65
N THR A 295 0.65 -8.75 13.86
CA THR A 295 0.39 -7.68 14.84
C THR A 295 -1.09 -7.45 15.05
N LEU A 296 -1.55 -7.41 16.31
CA LEU A 296 -2.96 -7.21 16.72
C LEU A 296 -3.72 -6.12 15.93
N LEU A 297 -3.02 -5.23 15.27
CA LEU A 297 -3.54 -4.23 14.32
C LEU A 297 -4.06 -4.83 13.01
N GLN A 298 -3.44 -5.91 12.49
CA GLN A 298 -3.94 -6.58 11.28
C GLN A 298 -5.10 -7.53 11.59
N VAL A 299 -5.09 -8.17 12.78
CA VAL A 299 -6.13 -9.14 13.15
C VAL A 299 -7.50 -8.46 13.34
N ASN A 300 -7.57 -7.28 13.92
CA ASN A 300 -8.86 -6.61 14.12
C ASN A 300 -9.44 -6.00 12.84
N ALA A 301 -8.63 -5.52 11.90
CA ALA A 301 -9.11 -5.07 10.59
C ALA A 301 -9.64 -6.23 9.73
N TYR A 302 -9.12 -7.46 9.94
CA TYR A 302 -9.58 -8.66 9.24
C TYR A 302 -10.63 -9.48 10.01
N ALA A 303 -10.69 -9.40 11.34
CA ALA A 303 -11.65 -10.14 12.14
C ALA A 303 -13.09 -9.67 11.96
N ASP A 304 -13.30 -8.37 11.70
CA ASP A 304 -14.63 -7.86 11.35
C ASP A 304 -15.04 -8.23 9.91
N ILE A 305 -14.09 -8.56 9.03
CA ILE A 305 -14.36 -9.09 7.69
C ILE A 305 -14.63 -10.60 7.73
N CYS A 306 -14.16 -11.30 8.75
CA CYS A 306 -14.36 -12.73 8.96
C CYS A 306 -15.19 -13.00 10.22
N SER A 307 -16.45 -12.51 10.28
CA SER A 307 -17.41 -12.86 11.34
C SER A 307 -17.80 -14.35 11.29
N GLY A 308 -16.85 -15.23 11.54
CA GLY A 308 -17.04 -16.68 11.51
C GLY A 308 -15.81 -17.48 11.93
N CYS A 309 -14.66 -16.87 12.12
CA CYS A 309 -13.49 -17.53 12.69
C CYS A 309 -13.44 -17.29 14.18
N ASN A 310 -13.75 -18.34 14.95
CA ASN A 310 -13.43 -18.37 16.38
C ASN A 310 -11.90 -18.20 16.55
N PRO A 311 -11.44 -17.21 17.32
CA PRO A 311 -10.02 -17.07 17.60
C PRO A 311 -9.58 -18.19 18.52
N CYS A 312 -8.62 -18.99 18.07
CA CYS A 312 -7.78 -19.88 18.87
C CYS A 312 -8.44 -21.14 19.45
N GLU A 313 -8.64 -22.16 18.61
CA GLU A 313 -8.54 -23.56 19.09
C GLU A 313 -7.40 -24.36 18.41
N ASP A 314 -6.67 -23.79 17.43
CA ASP A 314 -5.57 -24.46 16.72
C ASP A 314 -4.32 -23.57 16.56
N CYS A 315 -3.82 -22.97 17.64
CA CYS A 315 -2.46 -22.44 17.75
C CYS A 315 -1.73 -23.06 18.93
#